data_70f34e9bdb542ad6f1944e000622859d
#
_entry.id   70f34e9bdb542ad6f1944e000622859d
#
_cell.length_a   1.000
_cell.length_b   1.000
_cell.length_c   1.000
_cell.angle_alpha   90.00
_cell.angle_beta   90.00
_cell.angle_gamma   90.00
#
_symmetry.space_group_name_H-M   'P 1'
#
loop_
_entity.id
_entity.type
_entity.pdbx_description
1 polymer ?
#
loop_
_entity_poly.entity_id
_entity_poly.type
_entity_poly.pdbx_seq_one_letter_code
_entity_poly.pdbx_strand_id
1 'polypeptide(L)'
;LMAGLLEGTMSVKEVLEHGDSGLATLTGSDGEVIFLNGEAYHANEHKEFVKLKGDEMTPYATITRFSADETYQTENKSSEDVLEEVKTHMLSANMFSSVRITGTFKKMHVRMMPGQEPPYTRLINSARRQPEQTEENIQGTLIGFFTPELFHGIGSGGFHIHFADDARQFGGHVLDFEAVSYTHLR
;
A
#
# COMPACT_ATOMS: atom_id res chain seq x y z
N LEU A 1 -0.28 1.51 -15.71
CA LEU A 1 0.15 0.18 -15.28
C LEU A 1 -0.58 -0.96 -16.01
N MET A 2 -1.90 -1.03 -15.95
CA MET A 2 -2.70 -2.16 -16.49
C MET A 2 -2.39 -2.50 -17.95
N ALA A 3 -2.07 -1.51 -18.77
CA ALA A 3 -1.72 -1.66 -20.19
C ALA A 3 -0.27 -2.08 -20.45
N GLY A 4 0.55 -2.28 -19.42
CA GLY A 4 1.97 -2.63 -19.56
C GLY A 4 2.92 -1.44 -19.69
N LEU A 5 2.48 -0.23 -19.31
CA LEU A 5 3.36 0.94 -19.20
C LEU A 5 4.06 0.89 -17.84
N LEU A 6 5.15 0.13 -17.77
CA LEU A 6 5.83 -0.22 -16.52
C LEU A 6 7.23 0.41 -16.41
N GLU A 7 7.63 1.22 -17.38
CA GLU A 7 8.89 1.98 -17.29
C GLU A 7 8.77 3.09 -16.23
N GLY A 8 9.75 3.17 -15.35
CA GLY A 8 9.80 4.21 -14.32
C GLY A 8 10.05 5.59 -14.94
N THR A 9 9.26 6.57 -14.53
CA THR A 9 9.28 7.93 -15.07
C THR A 9 9.67 8.98 -14.02
N MET A 10 9.68 8.61 -12.73
CA MET A 10 10.02 9.49 -11.62
C MET A 10 10.85 8.69 -10.60
N SER A 11 11.82 9.31 -9.97
CA SER A 11 12.57 8.66 -8.90
C SER A 11 11.79 8.68 -7.58
N VAL A 12 12.05 7.72 -6.72
CA VAL A 12 11.47 7.63 -5.37
C VAL A 12 11.72 8.93 -4.57
N LYS A 13 12.90 9.52 -4.72
CA LYS A 13 13.24 10.80 -4.08
C LYS A 13 12.34 11.94 -4.57
N GLU A 14 12.12 12.05 -5.87
CA GLU A 14 11.22 13.07 -6.43
C GLU A 14 9.77 12.85 -5.95
N VAL A 15 9.31 11.60 -5.86
CA VAL A 15 7.98 11.29 -5.29
C VAL A 15 7.87 11.80 -3.85
N LEU A 16 8.90 11.58 -3.01
CA LEU A 16 8.93 12.03 -1.62
C LEU A 16 8.91 13.56 -1.45
N GLU A 17 9.24 14.34 -2.48
CA GLU A 17 9.07 15.81 -2.44
C GLU A 17 7.57 16.21 -2.39
N HIS A 18 6.67 15.33 -2.84
CA HIS A 18 5.24 15.56 -2.89
C HIS A 18 4.47 15.09 -1.65
N GLY A 19 5.09 14.27 -0.80
CA GLY A 19 4.42 13.74 0.40
C GLY A 19 5.32 12.89 1.28
N ASP A 20 4.74 12.37 2.35
CA ASP A 20 5.44 11.57 3.36
C ASP A 20 4.78 10.21 3.62
N SER A 21 3.59 9.98 3.03
CA SER A 21 2.79 8.78 3.22
C SER A 21 2.14 8.34 1.92
N GLY A 22 2.37 7.11 1.51
CA GLY A 22 1.87 6.65 0.22
C GLY A 22 2.25 5.22 -0.14
N LEU A 23 1.97 4.87 -1.38
CA LEU A 23 2.28 3.57 -1.97
C LEU A 23 2.70 3.72 -3.44
N ALA A 24 3.51 2.78 -3.90
CA ALA A 24 4.00 2.75 -5.27
C ALA A 24 4.41 1.32 -5.67
N THR A 25 4.95 1.19 -6.87
CA THR A 25 5.72 0.03 -7.34
C THR A 25 6.97 0.52 -8.08
N LEU A 26 8.00 -0.29 -8.20
CA LEU A 26 9.19 0.09 -8.97
C LEU A 26 9.04 -0.23 -10.46
N THR A 27 10.02 0.19 -11.28
CA THR A 27 10.12 -0.14 -12.71
C THR A 27 9.85 -1.63 -12.94
N GLY A 28 9.10 -1.96 -14.00
CA GLY A 28 8.68 -3.33 -14.25
C GLY A 28 7.50 -3.80 -13.40
N SER A 29 6.87 -2.91 -12.61
CA SER A 29 5.92 -3.27 -11.55
C SER A 29 6.55 -4.19 -10.50
N ASP A 30 7.84 -3.98 -10.20
CA ASP A 30 8.60 -4.77 -9.26
C ASP A 30 8.22 -4.41 -7.83
N GLY A 31 7.60 -5.37 -7.17
CA GLY A 31 7.23 -5.33 -5.76
C GLY A 31 6.25 -4.22 -5.38
N GLU A 32 6.14 -4.04 -4.08
CA GLU A 32 5.25 -3.07 -3.44
C GLU A 32 6.09 -2.05 -2.67
N VAL A 33 5.92 -0.77 -2.98
CA VAL A 33 6.60 0.31 -2.26
C VAL A 33 5.66 0.92 -1.24
N ILE A 34 6.19 1.17 -0.06
CA ILE A 34 5.49 1.82 1.06
C ILE A 34 6.25 3.09 1.42
N PHE A 35 5.59 4.26 1.30
CA PHE A 35 6.08 5.52 1.83
C PHE A 35 5.52 5.72 3.23
N LEU A 36 6.37 5.78 4.22
CA LEU A 36 5.98 5.92 5.63
C LEU A 36 6.88 6.93 6.33
N ASN A 37 6.29 8.02 6.82
CA ASN A 37 6.98 9.10 7.52
C ASN A 37 8.17 9.70 6.72
N GLY A 38 8.02 9.84 5.40
CA GLY A 38 9.06 10.39 4.53
C GLY A 38 10.19 9.42 4.16
N GLU A 39 10.04 8.14 4.48
CA GLU A 39 10.95 7.07 4.09
C GLU A 39 10.24 6.10 3.13
N ALA A 40 10.99 5.46 2.25
CA ALA A 40 10.48 4.50 1.28
C ALA A 40 11.05 3.11 1.54
N TYR A 41 10.16 2.11 1.49
CA TYR A 41 10.48 0.70 1.69
C TYR A 41 9.92 -0.12 0.53
N HIS A 42 10.61 -1.18 0.15
CA HIS A 42 10.25 -2.07 -0.95
C HIS A 42 10.11 -3.50 -0.46
N ALA A 43 8.94 -4.09 -0.67
CA ALA A 43 8.66 -5.51 -0.50
C ALA A 43 8.75 -6.19 -1.87
N ASN A 44 9.73 -7.05 -2.09
CA ASN A 44 9.97 -7.71 -3.38
C ASN A 44 9.42 -9.14 -3.45
N GLU A 45 9.45 -9.74 -4.64
CA GLU A 45 8.97 -11.12 -4.87
C GLU A 45 9.74 -12.20 -4.10
N HIS A 46 10.95 -11.88 -3.60
CA HIS A 46 11.75 -12.78 -2.77
C HIS A 46 11.39 -12.69 -1.27
N LYS A 47 10.33 -11.92 -0.94
CA LYS A 47 9.86 -11.66 0.43
C LYS A 47 10.88 -10.87 1.27
N GLU A 48 11.72 -10.08 0.62
CA GLU A 48 12.63 -9.16 1.29
C GLU A 48 11.92 -7.81 1.45
N PHE A 49 12.16 -7.16 2.58
CA PHE A 49 11.65 -5.82 2.88
C PHE A 49 12.83 -4.89 3.16
N VAL A 50 13.11 -3.98 2.22
CA VAL A 50 14.33 -3.18 2.25
C VAL A 50 14.03 -1.68 2.12
N LYS A 51 14.81 -0.85 2.80
CA LYS A 51 14.74 0.60 2.64
C LYS A 51 15.36 1.01 1.31
N LEU A 52 14.65 1.83 0.55
CA LEU A 52 15.10 2.39 -0.72
C LEU A 52 16.08 3.57 -0.50
N LYS A 53 16.94 3.81 -1.48
CA LYS A 53 17.93 4.89 -1.45
C LYS A 53 17.39 6.21 -2.01
N GLY A 54 16.39 6.12 -2.89
CA GLY A 54 15.72 7.26 -3.49
C GLY A 54 16.00 7.47 -4.98
N ASP A 55 16.97 6.77 -5.54
CA ASP A 55 17.32 6.79 -6.98
C ASP A 55 16.57 5.73 -7.80
N GLU A 56 15.87 4.83 -7.11
CA GLU A 56 15.00 3.85 -7.77
C GLU A 56 13.84 4.53 -8.50
N MET A 57 13.50 3.99 -9.66
CA MET A 57 12.47 4.58 -10.53
C MET A 57 11.12 3.92 -10.35
N THR A 58 10.06 4.72 -10.42
CA THR A 58 8.66 4.25 -10.30
C THR A 58 7.82 4.67 -11.51
N PRO A 59 7.00 3.77 -12.07
CA PRO A 59 5.99 4.08 -13.08
C PRO A 59 4.67 4.55 -12.48
N TYR A 60 4.46 4.33 -11.17
CA TYR A 60 3.21 4.65 -10.48
C TYR A 60 3.45 4.89 -9.01
N ALA A 61 2.93 5.98 -8.51
CA ALA A 61 2.88 6.28 -7.09
C ALA A 61 1.60 7.03 -6.73
N THR A 62 1.10 6.78 -5.53
CA THR A 62 0.09 7.62 -4.88
C THR A 62 0.66 8.06 -3.55
N ILE A 63 0.76 9.37 -3.34
CA ILE A 63 1.41 9.94 -2.17
C ILE A 63 0.66 11.17 -1.68
N THR A 64 0.70 11.43 -0.39
CA THR A 64 0.13 12.61 0.25
C THR A 64 1.00 13.10 1.40
N ARG A 65 0.87 14.35 1.76
CA ARG A 65 1.30 14.87 3.08
C ARG A 65 0.21 14.50 4.06
N PHE A 66 0.45 13.45 4.83
CA PHE A 66 -0.59 12.88 5.68
C PHE A 66 -0.85 13.76 6.89
N SER A 67 -2.10 14.22 7.00
CA SER A 67 -2.63 14.88 8.19
C SER A 67 -4.01 14.32 8.45
N ALA A 68 -4.24 13.77 9.63
CA ALA A 68 -5.52 13.18 9.96
C ALA A 68 -6.56 14.27 10.26
N ASP A 69 -7.67 14.26 9.53
CA ASP A 69 -8.84 15.09 9.85
C ASP A 69 -9.64 14.49 11.00
N GLU A 70 -9.65 13.17 11.11
CA GLU A 70 -10.32 12.42 12.17
C GLU A 70 -9.45 11.24 12.63
N THR A 71 -9.52 10.89 13.91
CA THR A 71 -8.84 9.76 14.51
C THR A 71 -9.78 9.01 15.44
N TYR A 72 -9.90 7.71 15.27
CA TYR A 72 -10.70 6.85 16.14
C TYR A 72 -10.02 5.51 16.38
N GLN A 73 -10.58 4.68 17.23
CA GLN A 73 -10.05 3.39 17.61
C GLN A 73 -11.04 2.28 17.26
N THR A 74 -10.51 1.17 16.80
CA THR A 74 -11.30 -0.05 16.59
C THR A 74 -10.55 -1.25 17.16
N GLU A 75 -11.29 -2.32 17.45
CA GLU A 75 -10.73 -3.53 18.04
C GLU A 75 -11.46 -4.79 17.58
N ASN A 76 -10.72 -5.90 17.53
CA ASN A 76 -11.26 -7.24 17.28
C ASN A 76 -12.17 -7.33 16.05
N LYS A 77 -11.71 -6.76 14.92
CA LYS A 77 -12.45 -6.71 13.65
C LYS A 77 -11.68 -7.34 12.51
N SER A 78 -12.44 -7.90 11.56
CA SER A 78 -11.94 -8.31 10.26
C SER A 78 -11.52 -7.11 9.41
N SER A 79 -10.73 -7.34 8.38
CA SER A 79 -10.36 -6.31 7.40
C SER A 79 -11.59 -5.68 6.74
N GLU A 80 -12.60 -6.48 6.40
CA GLU A 80 -13.85 -5.99 5.81
C GLU A 80 -14.59 -5.04 6.74
N ASP A 81 -14.78 -5.43 8.02
CA ASP A 81 -15.46 -4.60 9.02
C ASP A 81 -14.72 -3.29 9.28
N VAL A 82 -13.38 -3.33 9.35
CA VAL A 82 -12.54 -2.13 9.52
C VAL A 82 -12.70 -1.20 8.34
N LEU A 83 -12.62 -1.70 7.11
CA LEU A 83 -12.71 -0.87 5.91
C LEU A 83 -14.13 -0.32 5.69
N GLU A 84 -15.17 -1.05 6.07
CA GLU A 84 -16.55 -0.52 6.07
C GLU A 84 -16.70 0.59 7.12
N GLU A 85 -16.12 0.42 8.31
CA GLU A 85 -16.10 1.48 9.34
C GLU A 85 -15.37 2.73 8.83
N VAL A 86 -14.19 2.59 8.19
CA VAL A 86 -13.49 3.71 7.55
C VAL A 86 -14.39 4.47 6.59
N LYS A 87 -15.16 3.76 5.76
CA LYS A 87 -16.09 4.40 4.81
C LYS A 87 -17.16 5.26 5.50
N THR A 88 -17.60 4.88 6.70
CA THR A 88 -18.60 5.67 7.45
C THR A 88 -18.06 7.01 7.94
N HIS A 89 -16.73 7.12 8.08
CA HIS A 89 -16.02 8.34 8.50
C HIS A 89 -15.54 9.20 7.31
N MET A 90 -15.64 8.70 6.09
CA MET A 90 -15.28 9.47 4.91
C MET A 90 -16.30 10.56 4.62
N LEU A 91 -15.84 11.73 4.20
CA LEU A 91 -16.72 12.84 3.81
C LEU A 91 -17.65 12.47 2.64
N SER A 92 -17.17 11.68 1.70
CA SER A 92 -17.93 11.23 0.53
C SER A 92 -17.24 10.05 -0.16
N ALA A 93 -18.04 9.07 -0.61
CA ALA A 93 -17.57 7.99 -1.49
C ALA A 93 -17.15 8.48 -2.90
N ASN A 94 -17.41 9.74 -3.24
CA ASN A 94 -17.00 10.35 -4.50
C ASN A 94 -15.72 11.19 -4.40
N MET A 95 -15.05 11.16 -3.26
CA MET A 95 -13.78 11.84 -3.01
C MET A 95 -12.67 10.83 -2.74
N PHE A 96 -11.45 11.18 -3.18
CA PHE A 96 -10.26 10.46 -2.74
C PHE A 96 -10.06 10.67 -1.23
N SER A 97 -9.70 9.60 -0.53
CA SER A 97 -9.37 9.66 0.88
C SER A 97 -8.09 8.85 1.14
N SER A 98 -7.24 9.35 2.02
CA SER A 98 -6.11 8.58 2.54
C SER A 98 -6.48 8.00 3.89
N VAL A 99 -5.99 6.80 4.16
CA VAL A 99 -6.19 6.10 5.42
C VAL A 99 -4.87 5.60 5.98
N ARG A 100 -4.71 5.72 7.28
CA ARG A 100 -3.58 5.16 8.02
C ARG A 100 -4.11 4.40 9.24
N ILE A 101 -3.74 3.13 9.35
CA ILE A 101 -4.16 2.25 10.44
C ILE A 101 -2.90 1.74 11.13
N THR A 102 -2.71 2.09 12.39
CA THR A 102 -1.53 1.69 13.16
C THR A 102 -1.96 0.87 14.36
N GLY A 103 -1.32 -0.27 14.59
CA GLY A 103 -1.65 -1.10 15.73
C GLY A 103 -1.08 -2.51 15.65
N THR A 104 -1.71 -3.42 16.42
CA THR A 104 -1.39 -4.84 16.43
C THR A 104 -2.42 -5.60 15.62
N PHE A 105 -1.93 -6.48 14.76
CA PHE A 105 -2.73 -7.33 13.90
C PHE A 105 -2.50 -8.79 14.31
N LYS A 106 -3.58 -9.51 14.58
CA LYS A 106 -3.52 -10.95 14.85
C LYS A 106 -3.05 -11.70 13.64
N LYS A 107 -3.45 -11.22 12.44
CA LYS A 107 -3.06 -11.75 11.14
C LYS A 107 -2.84 -10.61 10.17
N MET A 108 -1.79 -10.69 9.38
CA MET A 108 -1.53 -9.80 8.24
C MET A 108 -1.16 -10.66 7.03
N HIS A 109 -1.97 -10.61 5.96
CA HIS A 109 -1.77 -11.33 4.73
C HIS A 109 -1.47 -10.34 3.60
N VAL A 110 -0.30 -10.47 3.01
CA VAL A 110 0.19 -9.58 1.95
C VAL A 110 0.65 -10.36 0.73
N ARG A 111 0.74 -9.64 -0.39
CA ARG A 111 1.35 -10.11 -1.63
C ARG A 111 2.41 -9.15 -2.12
N MET A 112 3.31 -9.63 -2.97
CA MET A 112 4.29 -8.83 -3.68
C MET A 112 4.18 -9.11 -5.18
N MET A 113 4.18 -8.05 -6.00
CA MET A 113 4.13 -8.22 -7.46
C MET A 113 5.49 -8.63 -7.99
N PRO A 114 5.61 -9.72 -8.78
CA PRO A 114 6.85 -10.06 -9.46
C PRO A 114 7.19 -9.01 -10.52
N GLY A 115 8.44 -8.54 -10.51
CA GLY A 115 8.94 -7.61 -11.50
C GLY A 115 8.94 -8.19 -12.92
N GLN A 116 8.84 -7.30 -13.91
CA GLN A 116 8.97 -7.65 -15.33
C GLN A 116 10.19 -6.96 -15.93
N GLU A 117 10.86 -7.67 -16.83
CA GLU A 117 11.88 -7.11 -17.72
C GLU A 117 11.25 -6.76 -19.08
N PRO A 118 11.80 -5.76 -19.80
CA PRO A 118 11.33 -5.46 -21.14
C PRO A 118 11.54 -6.64 -22.12
N PRO A 119 10.59 -6.87 -23.06
CA PRO A 119 9.39 -6.09 -23.31
C PRO A 119 8.29 -6.37 -22.28
N TYR A 120 7.75 -5.30 -21.68
CA TYR A 120 6.71 -5.41 -20.67
C TYR A 120 5.39 -5.94 -21.23
N THR A 121 4.71 -6.73 -20.42
CA THR A 121 3.39 -7.28 -20.72
C THR A 121 2.33 -6.66 -19.80
N ARG A 122 1.06 -7.00 -20.02
CA ARG A 122 -0.02 -6.53 -19.14
C ARG A 122 0.18 -7.01 -17.71
N LEU A 123 -0.11 -6.17 -16.75
CA LEU A 123 0.07 -6.43 -15.32
C LEU A 123 -0.57 -7.75 -14.86
N ILE A 124 -1.72 -8.12 -15.42
CA ILE A 124 -2.42 -9.37 -15.08
C ILE A 124 -1.57 -10.63 -15.28
N ASN A 125 -0.57 -10.59 -16.17
CA ASN A 125 0.31 -11.73 -16.41
C ASN A 125 1.26 -11.99 -15.23
N SER A 126 1.76 -10.94 -14.58
CA SER A 126 2.56 -11.04 -13.35
C SER A 126 1.70 -11.38 -12.13
N ALA A 127 0.52 -10.80 -12.04
CA ALA A 127 -0.40 -10.98 -10.91
C ALA A 127 -0.77 -12.45 -10.65
N ARG A 128 -0.72 -13.31 -11.66
CA ARG A 128 -0.99 -14.76 -11.51
C ARG A 128 0.10 -15.54 -10.78
N ARG A 129 1.28 -14.96 -10.62
CA ARG A 129 2.47 -15.61 -10.03
C ARG A 129 2.98 -14.87 -8.79
N GLN A 130 2.19 -13.93 -8.28
CA GLN A 130 2.58 -13.13 -7.14
C GLN A 130 2.78 -14.00 -5.89
N PRO A 131 3.92 -13.93 -5.21
CA PRO A 131 4.11 -14.56 -3.93
C PRO A 131 3.25 -13.87 -2.86
N GLU A 132 2.80 -14.67 -1.92
CA GLU A 132 2.03 -14.22 -0.77
C GLU A 132 2.76 -14.60 0.51
N GLN A 133 2.52 -13.83 1.56
CA GLN A 133 3.07 -14.10 2.88
C GLN A 133 2.05 -13.69 3.95
N THR A 134 2.01 -14.48 5.02
CA THR A 134 1.17 -14.21 6.18
C THR A 134 2.03 -14.20 7.43
N GLU A 135 1.86 -13.19 8.25
CA GLU A 135 2.45 -13.09 9.59
C GLU A 135 1.36 -12.96 10.64
N GLU A 136 1.61 -13.48 11.82
CA GLU A 136 0.70 -13.44 12.96
C GLU A 136 1.27 -12.59 14.10
N ASN A 137 0.38 -11.95 14.85
CA ASN A 137 0.72 -11.13 16.03
C ASN A 137 1.77 -10.04 15.73
N ILE A 138 1.56 -9.33 14.62
CA ILE A 138 2.48 -8.33 14.09
C ILE A 138 2.02 -6.90 14.41
N GLN A 139 2.97 -6.03 14.74
CA GLN A 139 2.74 -4.60 14.90
C GLN A 139 3.22 -3.84 13.68
N GLY A 140 2.46 -2.83 13.27
CA GLY A 140 2.83 -2.03 12.11
C GLY A 140 1.78 -1.03 11.68
N THR A 141 1.98 -0.52 10.47
CA THR A 141 1.13 0.51 9.88
C THR A 141 0.65 0.10 8.50
N LEU A 142 -0.66 0.16 8.30
CA LEU A 142 -1.32 0.15 7.00
C LEU A 142 -1.38 1.58 6.47
N ILE A 143 -1.04 1.75 5.21
CA ILE A 143 -1.19 3.00 4.47
C ILE A 143 -2.01 2.70 3.24
N GLY A 144 -3.05 3.48 3.00
CA GLY A 144 -3.92 3.25 1.89
C GLY A 144 -4.64 4.48 1.37
N PHE A 145 -5.26 4.28 0.23
CA PHE A 145 -6.10 5.28 -0.43
C PHE A 145 -7.41 4.63 -0.85
N PHE A 146 -8.47 5.38 -0.67
CA PHE A 146 -9.75 5.07 -1.30
C PHE A 146 -9.85 5.85 -2.61
N THR A 147 -10.08 5.13 -3.70
CA THR A 147 -10.32 5.70 -5.02
C THR A 147 -11.79 5.55 -5.38
N PRO A 148 -12.53 6.65 -5.64
CA PRO A 148 -13.91 6.56 -6.10
C PRO A 148 -14.04 5.77 -7.40
N GLU A 149 -15.14 5.06 -7.58
CA GLU A 149 -15.39 4.23 -8.77
C GLU A 149 -15.27 5.00 -10.10
N LEU A 150 -15.63 6.28 -10.10
CA LEU A 150 -15.49 7.16 -11.27
C LEU A 150 -14.03 7.24 -11.78
N PHE A 151 -13.06 7.02 -10.92
CA PHE A 151 -11.61 7.09 -11.23
C PHE A 151 -10.97 5.71 -11.38
N HIS A 152 -11.79 4.65 -11.46
CA HIS A 152 -11.27 3.32 -11.77
C HIS A 152 -10.51 3.33 -13.10
N GLY A 153 -9.28 2.82 -13.10
CA GLY A 153 -8.38 2.86 -14.27
C GLY A 153 -7.26 3.89 -14.16
N ILE A 154 -7.46 4.99 -13.43
CA ILE A 154 -6.37 5.87 -12.97
C ILE A 154 -5.72 5.27 -11.72
N GLY A 155 -6.54 4.80 -10.78
CA GLY A 155 -6.17 3.98 -9.65
C GLY A 155 -7.02 2.72 -9.56
N SER A 156 -6.77 1.87 -8.58
CA SER A 156 -7.67 0.77 -8.24
C SER A 156 -8.89 1.32 -7.53
N GLY A 157 -10.09 1.13 -8.09
CA GLY A 157 -11.33 1.53 -7.42
C GLY A 157 -11.47 0.83 -6.06
N GLY A 158 -11.99 1.54 -5.05
CA GLY A 158 -12.03 1.09 -3.67
C GLY A 158 -10.73 1.32 -2.90
N PHE A 159 -10.48 0.54 -1.87
CA PHE A 159 -9.26 0.64 -1.07
C PHE A 159 -8.07 -0.05 -1.74
N HIS A 160 -6.95 0.65 -1.78
CA HIS A 160 -5.63 0.13 -2.14
C HIS A 160 -4.70 0.39 -0.96
N ILE A 161 -4.22 -0.67 -0.33
CA ILE A 161 -3.55 -0.60 0.98
C ILE A 161 -2.27 -1.42 0.95
N HIS A 162 -1.19 -0.83 1.46
CA HIS A 162 0.07 -1.49 1.76
C HIS A 162 0.34 -1.51 3.26
N PHE A 163 1.13 -2.46 3.70
CA PHE A 163 1.55 -2.64 5.09
C PHE A 163 3.06 -2.56 5.24
N ALA A 164 3.52 -1.99 6.34
CA ALA A 164 4.89 -2.08 6.83
C ALA A 164 4.88 -2.36 8.33
N ASP A 165 5.60 -3.40 8.76
CA ASP A 165 5.77 -3.69 10.18
C ASP A 165 6.69 -2.68 10.88
N ASP A 166 6.61 -2.60 12.20
CA ASP A 166 7.40 -1.66 12.99
C ASP A 166 8.90 -2.01 13.00
N ALA A 167 9.24 -3.29 12.83
CA ALA A 167 10.62 -3.75 12.73
C ALA A 167 11.26 -3.50 11.35
N ARG A 168 10.46 -3.10 10.34
CA ARG A 168 10.90 -2.91 8.95
C ARG A 168 11.49 -4.17 8.32
N GLN A 169 10.87 -5.31 8.58
CA GLN A 169 11.28 -6.62 8.08
C GLN A 169 10.20 -7.31 7.23
N PHE A 170 8.96 -6.78 7.29
CA PHE A 170 7.81 -7.38 6.63
C PHE A 170 6.89 -6.28 6.09
N GLY A 171 6.40 -6.45 4.87
CA GLY A 171 5.44 -5.56 4.24
C GLY A 171 4.96 -6.06 2.89
N GLY A 172 4.05 -5.31 2.26
CA GLY A 172 3.51 -5.64 0.95
C GLY A 172 2.12 -5.07 0.71
N HIS A 173 1.52 -5.45 -0.40
CA HIS A 173 0.13 -5.13 -0.71
C HIS A 173 -0.81 -6.01 0.11
N VAL A 174 -1.71 -5.39 0.83
CA VAL A 174 -2.60 -6.08 1.76
C VAL A 174 -3.73 -6.79 1.03
N LEU A 175 -3.87 -8.09 1.31
CA LEU A 175 -4.98 -8.93 0.85
C LEU A 175 -6.03 -9.07 1.95
N ASP A 176 -5.58 -9.27 3.20
CA ASP A 176 -6.45 -9.49 4.35
C ASP A 176 -5.71 -9.19 5.66
N PHE A 177 -6.44 -8.82 6.70
CA PHE A 177 -5.91 -8.67 8.04
C PHE A 177 -7.00 -8.87 9.12
N GLU A 178 -6.56 -9.19 10.33
CA GLU A 178 -7.40 -9.19 11.54
C GLU A 178 -6.80 -8.20 12.56
N ALA A 179 -7.54 -7.13 12.88
CA ALA A 179 -7.14 -6.15 13.88
C ALA A 179 -7.36 -6.70 15.30
N VAL A 180 -6.38 -6.48 16.20
CA VAL A 180 -6.50 -6.75 17.63
C VAL A 180 -6.90 -5.45 18.36
N SER A 181 -7.02 -5.47 19.68
CA SER A 181 -7.34 -4.29 20.49
C SER A 181 -6.35 -3.13 20.27
N TYR A 182 -6.86 -1.90 20.15
CA TYR A 182 -6.14 -0.63 20.03
C TYR A 182 -5.49 -0.37 18.66
N THR A 183 -6.19 -0.65 17.59
CA THR A 183 -5.82 -0.16 16.27
C THR A 183 -6.29 1.29 16.11
N HIS A 184 -5.37 2.21 15.80
CA HIS A 184 -5.68 3.61 15.55
C HIS A 184 -5.92 3.81 14.05
N LEU A 185 -7.10 4.31 13.71
CA LEU A 185 -7.48 4.75 12.37
C LEU A 185 -7.30 6.27 12.26
N ARG A 186 -6.66 6.72 11.19
CA ARG A 186 -6.42 8.14 10.95
C ARG A 186 -6.68 8.45 9.49
#